data_c0d29bee4bb477dc750bc0cfe4b07509
#
_entry.id   c0d29bee4bb477dc750bc0cfe4b07509
#
_cell.length_a   1.000
_cell.length_b   1.000
_cell.length_c   1.000
_cell.angle_alpha   90.00
_cell.angle_beta   90.00
_cell.angle_gamma   90.00
#
_symmetry.space_group_name_H-M   'P 1'
#
loop_
_entity.id
_entity.type
_entity.pdbx_description
1 polymer ?
#
loop_
_entity_poly.entity_id
_entity_poly.type
_entity_poly.pdbx_seq_one_letter_code
_entity_poly.pdbx_strand_id
1 'polypeptide(L)'
;MGLQDIIYLSKLRQDSLLDNLSCVCDIGASQLYLEDHEDNLALFMDKVRKCAASDILSKIDLKKLASLGHAKKMWEHMGYDYICVDTSSEIETLGLDLNFDDVPESKRGCSELVLNMGTTEHVANQIQAFKVIHDITAVGGLMYHNLPFQGYQTHGLVNYTPKFFWMLCRSNEYEFLDFSIQYGEPEENIHPDIIQSIQLTGNRVPTEKFVSTTSGIRTLLRKKKSSGFVPPFDGHVLGELNGIPPNYYKKYET
;
A
#
# COMPACT_ATOMS: atom_id res chain seq x y z
N MET A 1 -6.55 9.26 1.61
CA MET A 1 -7.40 8.27 0.90
C MET A 1 -8.43 9.01 0.07
N GLY A 2 -8.42 8.85 -1.23
CA GLY A 2 -9.34 9.49 -2.18
C GLY A 2 -10.37 8.53 -2.77
N LEU A 3 -11.20 9.04 -3.70
CA LEU A 3 -12.27 8.26 -4.34
C LEU A 3 -11.74 6.99 -5.04
N GLN A 4 -10.62 7.08 -5.75
CA GLN A 4 -10.04 5.95 -6.47
C GLN A 4 -9.58 4.82 -5.53
N ASP A 5 -9.07 5.17 -4.34
CA ASP A 5 -8.72 4.16 -3.31
C ASP A 5 -9.99 3.44 -2.81
N ILE A 6 -11.07 4.19 -2.54
CA ILE A 6 -12.37 3.65 -2.10
C ILE A 6 -12.95 2.69 -3.16
N ILE A 7 -12.93 3.08 -4.43
CA ILE A 7 -13.41 2.23 -5.54
C ILE A 7 -12.56 0.96 -5.62
N TYR A 8 -11.25 1.09 -5.54
CA TYR A 8 -10.35 -0.05 -5.61
C TYR A 8 -10.52 -1.02 -4.44
N LEU A 9 -10.54 -0.54 -3.21
CA LEU A 9 -10.78 -1.37 -2.03
C LEU A 9 -12.14 -2.06 -2.07
N SER A 10 -13.18 -1.39 -2.61
CA SER A 10 -14.49 -2.02 -2.86
C SER A 10 -14.39 -3.20 -3.83
N LYS A 11 -13.58 -3.09 -4.87
CA LYS A 11 -13.31 -4.18 -5.81
C LYS A 11 -12.59 -5.34 -5.11
N LEU A 12 -11.57 -5.07 -4.30
CA LEU A 12 -10.88 -6.11 -3.54
C LEU A 12 -11.83 -6.91 -2.64
N ARG A 13 -12.83 -6.25 -2.08
CA ARG A 13 -13.88 -6.93 -1.31
C ARG A 13 -14.75 -7.83 -2.19
N GLN A 14 -15.14 -7.37 -3.38
CA GLN A 14 -15.90 -8.19 -4.34
C GLN A 14 -15.12 -9.43 -4.77
N ASP A 15 -13.80 -9.31 -4.87
CA ASP A 15 -12.88 -10.40 -5.22
C ASP A 15 -12.51 -11.27 -3.99
N SER A 16 -13.20 -11.11 -2.86
CA SER A 16 -13.00 -11.85 -1.59
C SER A 16 -11.60 -11.69 -0.96
N LEU A 17 -10.83 -10.71 -1.39
CA LEU A 17 -9.47 -10.48 -0.87
C LEU A 17 -9.48 -9.85 0.53
N LEU A 18 -10.60 -9.23 0.94
CA LEU A 18 -10.76 -8.58 2.24
C LEU A 18 -11.66 -9.36 3.21
N ASP A 19 -12.02 -10.62 2.92
CA ASP A 19 -13.01 -11.37 3.71
C ASP A 19 -12.54 -11.68 5.14
N ASN A 20 -11.25 -11.91 5.34
CA ASN A 20 -10.68 -12.25 6.64
C ASN A 20 -10.00 -11.06 7.32
N LEU A 21 -10.33 -9.86 6.93
CA LEU A 21 -9.78 -8.65 7.50
C LEU A 21 -10.31 -8.43 8.93
N SER A 22 -9.43 -8.20 9.87
CA SER A 22 -9.76 -7.84 11.26
C SER A 22 -9.10 -6.52 11.68
N CYS A 23 -7.89 -6.28 11.25
CA CYS A 23 -7.13 -5.09 11.56
C CYS A 23 -6.60 -4.41 10.30
N VAL A 24 -6.73 -3.11 10.22
CA VAL A 24 -6.18 -2.24 9.17
C VAL A 24 -5.10 -1.35 9.77
N CYS A 25 -3.97 -1.25 9.09
CA CYS A 25 -2.90 -0.34 9.48
C CYS A 25 -2.68 0.71 8.37
N ASP A 26 -2.78 1.98 8.71
CA ASP A 26 -2.35 3.09 7.86
C ASP A 26 -0.89 3.45 8.14
N ILE A 27 -0.10 3.58 7.09
CA ILE A 27 1.21 4.20 7.11
C ILE A 27 1.01 5.69 6.79
N GLY A 28 1.14 6.51 7.83
CA GLY A 28 0.65 7.88 7.85
C GLY A 28 -0.81 7.96 8.30
N ALA A 29 -1.18 9.07 8.92
CA ALA A 29 -2.55 9.33 9.38
C ALA A 29 -3.42 9.77 8.21
N SER A 30 -3.91 8.84 7.41
CA SER A 30 -4.68 9.14 6.20
C SER A 30 -5.93 9.96 6.50
N GLN A 31 -6.10 11.05 5.77
CA GLN A 31 -7.32 11.83 5.73
C GLN A 31 -8.20 11.37 4.55
N LEU A 32 -9.50 11.54 4.68
CA LEU A 32 -10.46 11.28 3.61
C LEU A 32 -10.59 12.54 2.75
N TYR A 33 -10.41 12.40 1.45
CA TYR A 33 -10.61 13.44 0.44
C TYR A 33 -11.79 13.03 -0.44
N LEU A 34 -12.99 13.06 0.15
CA LEU A 34 -14.21 12.53 -0.45
C LEU A 34 -15.34 13.57 -0.44
N GLU A 35 -15.02 14.85 -0.35
CA GLU A 35 -15.98 15.94 -0.52
C GLU A 35 -16.73 15.74 -1.85
N ASP A 36 -18.06 15.87 -1.80
CA ASP A 36 -18.97 15.60 -2.91
C ASP A 36 -19.04 14.12 -3.38
N HIS A 37 -18.52 13.17 -2.57
CA HIS A 37 -18.53 11.73 -2.85
C HIS A 37 -19.08 10.89 -1.70
N GLU A 38 -19.99 11.45 -0.89
CA GLU A 38 -20.59 10.79 0.28
C GLU A 38 -21.31 9.49 -0.08
N ASP A 39 -21.97 9.44 -1.24
CA ASP A 39 -22.64 8.24 -1.71
C ASP A 39 -21.66 7.09 -2.00
N ASN A 40 -20.50 7.42 -2.55
CA ASN A 40 -19.44 6.44 -2.77
C ASN A 40 -18.85 5.93 -1.46
N LEU A 41 -18.67 6.82 -0.47
CA LEU A 41 -18.23 6.46 0.87
C LEU A 41 -19.27 5.55 1.55
N ALA A 42 -20.55 5.89 1.48
CA ALA A 42 -21.63 5.07 2.03
C ALA A 42 -21.63 3.66 1.42
N LEU A 43 -21.52 3.58 0.10
CA LEU A 43 -21.48 2.30 -0.62
C LEU A 43 -20.25 1.47 -0.25
N PHE A 44 -19.08 2.09 -0.12
CA PHE A 44 -17.87 1.42 0.34
C PHE A 44 -18.03 0.87 1.75
N MET A 45 -18.48 1.69 2.69
CA MET A 45 -18.69 1.30 4.08
C MET A 45 -19.70 0.15 4.21
N ASP A 46 -20.77 0.19 3.41
CA ASP A 46 -21.77 -0.90 3.38
C ASP A 46 -21.18 -2.22 2.84
N LYS A 47 -20.42 -2.15 1.77
CA LYS A 47 -19.82 -3.34 1.13
C LYS A 47 -18.70 -3.96 1.93
N VAL A 48 -17.84 -3.14 2.56
CA VAL A 48 -16.57 -3.57 3.16
C VAL A 48 -16.69 -3.86 4.66
N ARG A 49 -17.77 -3.45 5.31
CA ARG A 49 -17.94 -3.66 6.77
C ARG A 49 -17.77 -5.11 7.20
N LYS A 50 -17.22 -5.29 8.39
CA LYS A 50 -16.99 -6.59 9.03
C LYS A 50 -18.27 -7.26 9.51
N CYS A 51 -19.26 -6.49 9.98
CA CYS A 51 -20.49 -6.97 10.59
C CYS A 51 -21.73 -6.54 9.82
N ALA A 52 -22.77 -7.40 9.82
CA ALA A 52 -24.04 -7.17 9.13
C ALA A 52 -24.99 -6.17 9.83
N ALA A 53 -24.52 -5.34 10.76
CA ALA A 53 -25.36 -4.39 11.50
C ALA A 53 -25.84 -3.25 10.58
N SER A 54 -27.12 -3.27 10.25
CA SER A 54 -27.79 -2.35 9.31
C SER A 54 -27.87 -0.89 9.77
N ASP A 55 -27.60 -0.59 11.04
CA ASP A 55 -27.90 0.71 11.62
C ASP A 55 -26.71 1.67 11.77
N ILE A 56 -25.51 1.26 11.34
CA ILE A 56 -24.30 2.07 11.55
C ILE A 56 -24.33 3.30 10.66
N LEU A 57 -24.66 3.13 9.38
CA LEU A 57 -24.67 4.25 8.42
C LEU A 57 -25.73 5.31 8.72
N SER A 58 -26.88 4.92 9.33
CA SER A 58 -27.94 5.86 9.68
C SER A 58 -27.58 6.82 10.83
N LYS A 59 -26.53 6.48 11.60
CA LYS A 59 -26.06 7.26 12.77
C LYS A 59 -24.84 8.10 12.46
N ILE A 60 -24.24 7.95 11.26
CA ILE A 60 -23.02 8.64 10.88
C ILE A 60 -23.37 9.84 10.02
N ASP A 61 -22.82 10.99 10.37
CA ASP A 61 -22.78 12.14 9.48
C ASP A 61 -21.73 11.90 8.39
N LEU A 62 -22.19 11.29 7.28
CA LEU A 62 -21.31 10.95 6.15
C LEU A 62 -20.66 12.17 5.54
N LYS A 63 -21.36 13.30 5.49
CA LYS A 63 -20.81 14.55 4.96
C LYS A 63 -19.64 15.02 5.80
N LYS A 64 -19.80 15.00 7.12
CA LYS A 64 -18.72 15.35 8.05
C LYS A 64 -17.57 14.33 8.01
N LEU A 65 -17.86 13.05 7.81
CA LEU A 65 -16.83 12.02 7.68
C LEU A 65 -16.06 12.15 6.37
N ALA A 66 -16.74 12.48 5.26
CA ALA A 66 -16.14 12.63 3.94
C ALA A 66 -15.28 13.91 3.81
N SER A 67 -15.66 14.97 4.53
CA SER A 67 -14.94 16.25 4.52
C SER A 67 -13.81 16.26 5.57
N LEU A 68 -12.57 16.00 5.13
CA LEU A 68 -11.36 16.08 5.97
C LEU A 68 -11.42 15.24 7.27
N GLY A 69 -12.19 14.15 7.26
CA GLY A 69 -12.20 13.19 8.35
C GLY A 69 -11.00 12.24 8.27
N HIS A 70 -10.51 11.75 9.43
CA HIS A 70 -9.50 10.69 9.43
C HIS A 70 -10.11 9.35 9.02
N ALA A 71 -9.38 8.58 8.22
CA ALA A 71 -9.76 7.23 7.81
C ALA A 71 -9.99 6.28 9.00
N LYS A 72 -9.34 6.53 10.15
CA LYS A 72 -9.56 5.83 11.42
C LYS A 72 -11.06 5.68 11.73
N LYS A 73 -11.79 6.79 11.74
CA LYS A 73 -13.23 6.78 12.07
C LYS A 73 -14.04 5.93 11.09
N MET A 74 -13.69 5.98 9.83
CA MET A 74 -14.34 5.14 8.80
C MET A 74 -14.13 3.65 9.10
N TRP A 75 -12.88 3.22 9.32
CA TRP A 75 -12.55 1.82 9.59
C TRP A 75 -13.18 1.31 10.88
N GLU A 76 -13.12 2.11 11.97
CA GLU A 76 -13.74 1.78 13.25
C GLU A 76 -15.27 1.64 13.13
N HIS A 77 -15.94 2.52 12.37
CA HIS A 77 -17.37 2.40 12.11
C HIS A 77 -17.75 1.15 11.30
N MET A 78 -16.85 0.67 10.45
CA MET A 78 -17.02 -0.59 9.73
C MET A 78 -16.73 -1.82 10.59
N GLY A 79 -16.29 -1.65 11.83
CA GLY A 79 -16.03 -2.72 12.80
C GLY A 79 -14.61 -3.30 12.73
N TYR A 80 -13.67 -2.62 12.11
CA TYR A 80 -12.27 -3.04 12.06
C TYR A 80 -11.48 -2.42 13.21
N ASP A 81 -10.52 -3.19 13.73
CA ASP A 81 -9.43 -2.62 14.51
C ASP A 81 -8.55 -1.77 13.60
N TYR A 82 -8.14 -0.62 14.09
CA TYR A 82 -7.33 0.31 13.30
C TYR A 82 -6.05 0.69 14.03
N ILE A 83 -4.96 0.63 13.30
CA ILE A 83 -3.63 1.06 13.73
C ILE A 83 -3.14 2.12 12.75
N CYS A 84 -2.42 3.11 13.25
CA CYS A 84 -1.79 4.13 12.43
C CYS A 84 -0.32 4.27 12.82
N VAL A 85 0.57 4.34 11.85
CA VAL A 85 1.98 4.68 12.05
C VAL A 85 2.19 6.12 11.60
N ASP A 86 2.34 7.01 12.55
CA ASP A 86 2.57 8.44 12.30
C ASP A 86 3.32 9.06 13.47
N THR A 87 4.06 10.11 13.22
CA THR A 87 4.69 10.93 14.26
C THR A 87 3.75 12.01 14.81
N SER A 88 2.59 12.21 14.17
CA SER A 88 1.56 13.16 14.62
C SER A 88 0.90 12.72 15.92
N SER A 89 0.58 13.68 16.77
CA SER A 89 -0.16 13.46 18.02
C SER A 89 -1.68 13.73 17.89
N GLU A 90 -2.16 14.07 16.68
CA GLU A 90 -3.56 14.44 16.46
C GLU A 90 -4.53 13.27 16.62
N ILE A 91 -4.05 12.07 16.32
CA ILE A 91 -4.79 10.80 16.54
C ILE A 91 -3.88 9.81 17.27
N GLU A 92 -4.48 8.82 17.91
CA GLU A 92 -3.71 7.74 18.51
C GLU A 92 -2.94 6.97 17.43
N THR A 93 -1.62 7.02 17.50
CA THR A 93 -0.69 6.39 16.56
C THR A 93 0.32 5.52 17.28
N LEU A 94 1.06 4.68 16.55
CA LEU A 94 2.20 3.97 17.10
C LEU A 94 3.41 4.88 17.36
N GLY A 95 3.37 6.12 16.88
CA GLY A 95 4.43 7.11 17.11
C GLY A 95 5.80 6.71 16.58
N LEU A 96 5.87 5.92 15.49
CA LEU A 96 7.14 5.48 14.93
C LEU A 96 7.65 6.49 13.89
N ASP A 97 8.92 6.85 13.98
CA ASP A 97 9.63 7.53 12.90
C ASP A 97 10.08 6.48 11.86
N LEU A 98 9.46 6.54 10.69
CA LEU A 98 9.75 5.62 9.57
C LEU A 98 11.20 5.70 9.06
N ASN A 99 11.99 6.69 9.49
CA ASN A 99 13.41 6.74 9.15
C ASN A 99 14.28 5.86 10.05
N PHE A 100 13.85 5.59 11.32
CA PHE A 100 14.75 5.03 12.32
C PHE A 100 14.14 3.91 13.16
N ASP A 101 12.82 3.97 13.44
CA ASP A 101 12.21 3.12 14.46
C ASP A 101 11.82 1.74 13.90
N ASP A 102 12.05 0.72 14.71
CA ASP A 102 11.57 -0.63 14.46
C ASP A 102 10.15 -0.83 15.03
N VAL A 103 9.40 -1.72 14.40
CA VAL A 103 8.09 -2.14 14.90
C VAL A 103 8.28 -2.90 16.22
N PRO A 104 7.58 -2.50 17.33
CA PRO A 104 7.61 -3.24 18.57
C PRO A 104 7.18 -4.71 18.34
N GLU A 105 7.81 -5.65 19.05
CA GLU A 105 7.55 -7.09 18.88
C GLU A 105 6.06 -7.44 19.02
N SER A 106 5.36 -6.79 19.95
CA SER A 106 3.91 -6.95 20.16
C SER A 106 3.03 -6.48 19.01
N LYS A 107 3.59 -5.75 18.05
CA LYS A 107 2.89 -5.20 16.87
C LYS A 107 3.33 -5.82 15.56
N ARG A 108 4.27 -6.76 15.60
CA ARG A 108 4.67 -7.50 14.39
C ARG A 108 3.56 -8.44 13.93
N GLY A 109 3.26 -8.39 12.63
CA GLY A 109 2.22 -9.22 12.02
C GLY A 109 0.80 -8.97 12.55
N CYS A 110 0.51 -7.79 13.09
CA CYS A 110 -0.77 -7.49 13.71
C CYS A 110 -1.85 -6.99 12.75
N SER A 111 -1.53 -6.74 11.47
CA SER A 111 -2.50 -6.21 10.52
C SER A 111 -2.58 -7.06 9.25
N GLU A 112 -3.81 -7.39 8.84
CA GLU A 112 -4.06 -8.11 7.59
C GLU A 112 -4.15 -7.19 6.38
N LEU A 113 -4.31 -5.88 6.56
CA LEU A 113 -4.27 -4.89 5.49
C LEU A 113 -3.43 -3.69 5.92
N VAL A 114 -2.33 -3.47 5.25
CA VAL A 114 -1.48 -2.30 5.46
C VAL A 114 -1.62 -1.37 4.25
N LEU A 115 -1.98 -0.12 4.52
CA LEU A 115 -2.24 0.93 3.54
C LEU A 115 -1.10 1.95 3.55
N ASN A 116 -0.48 2.17 2.40
CA ASN A 116 0.55 3.19 2.20
C ASN A 116 0.13 4.08 1.02
N MET A 117 -0.57 5.14 1.36
CA MET A 117 -1.20 6.05 0.40
C MET A 117 -0.65 7.46 0.58
N GLY A 118 0.43 7.75 -0.15
CA GLY A 118 1.01 9.10 -0.14
C GLY A 118 1.80 9.42 1.14
N THR A 119 2.52 8.47 1.73
CA THR A 119 3.31 8.70 2.96
C THR A 119 4.79 8.41 2.76
N THR A 120 5.14 7.24 2.27
CA THR A 120 6.56 6.84 2.24
C THR A 120 7.40 7.67 1.29
N GLU A 121 6.83 8.35 0.32
CA GLU A 121 7.56 9.30 -0.53
C GLU A 121 8.15 10.49 0.23
N HIS A 122 7.63 10.78 1.42
CA HIS A 122 8.13 11.83 2.31
C HIS A 122 9.20 11.33 3.29
N VAL A 123 9.51 10.04 3.29
CA VAL A 123 10.51 9.41 4.16
C VAL A 123 11.84 9.27 3.44
N ALA A 124 12.94 9.74 4.03
CA ALA A 124 14.26 9.63 3.43
C ALA A 124 14.80 8.19 3.44
N ASN A 125 14.58 7.46 4.53
CA ASN A 125 15.03 6.07 4.68
C ASN A 125 13.98 5.08 4.16
N GLN A 126 13.95 4.87 2.87
CA GLN A 126 13.00 3.97 2.20
C GLN A 126 13.10 2.52 2.69
N ILE A 127 14.30 2.05 2.98
CA ILE A 127 14.51 0.67 3.45
C ILE A 127 13.82 0.47 4.81
N GLN A 128 13.97 1.42 5.74
CA GLN A 128 13.32 1.33 7.04
C GLN A 128 11.80 1.44 6.92
N ALA A 129 11.28 2.37 6.09
CA ALA A 129 9.85 2.52 5.88
C ALA A 129 9.19 1.22 5.36
N PHE A 130 9.79 0.58 4.35
CA PHE A 130 9.26 -0.68 3.83
C PHE A 130 9.49 -1.87 4.76
N LYS A 131 10.54 -1.83 5.60
CA LYS A 131 10.71 -2.80 6.70
C LYS A 131 9.58 -2.69 7.72
N VAL A 132 9.21 -1.49 8.12
CA VAL A 132 8.06 -1.26 9.04
C VAL A 132 6.78 -1.81 8.43
N ILE A 133 6.50 -1.55 7.17
CA ILE A 133 5.33 -2.09 6.46
C ILE A 133 5.35 -3.63 6.48
N HIS A 134 6.50 -4.23 6.14
CA HIS A 134 6.68 -5.68 6.20
C HIS A 134 6.42 -6.25 7.59
N ASP A 135 7.01 -5.64 8.61
CA ASP A 135 6.97 -6.14 9.98
C ASP A 135 5.56 -6.06 10.59
N ILE A 136 4.78 -5.03 10.27
CA ILE A 136 3.38 -4.88 10.72
C ILE A 136 2.45 -5.85 9.97
N THR A 137 2.73 -6.16 8.71
CA THR A 137 1.86 -7.02 7.90
C THR A 137 1.89 -8.45 8.37
N ALA A 138 0.71 -9.02 8.65
CA ALA A 138 0.52 -10.44 8.96
C ALA A 138 0.92 -11.35 7.79
N VAL A 139 1.25 -12.61 8.07
CA VAL A 139 1.40 -13.62 7.03
C VAL A 139 0.03 -13.87 6.38
N GLY A 140 -0.03 -13.83 5.06
CA GLY A 140 -1.27 -13.83 4.27
C GLY A 140 -1.88 -12.42 4.09
N GLY A 141 -1.42 -11.44 4.86
CA GLY A 141 -1.90 -10.06 4.80
C GLY A 141 -1.48 -9.33 3.53
N LEU A 142 -2.19 -8.25 3.26
CA LEU A 142 -2.09 -7.42 2.06
C LEU A 142 -1.37 -6.12 2.37
N MET A 143 -0.53 -5.69 1.44
CA MET A 143 0.12 -4.39 1.42
C MET A 143 -0.36 -3.63 0.20
N TYR A 144 -1.14 -2.59 0.41
CA TYR A 144 -1.61 -1.69 -0.64
C TYR A 144 -0.75 -0.44 -0.68
N HIS A 145 -0.21 -0.14 -1.85
CA HIS A 145 0.58 1.07 -2.08
C HIS A 145 -0.07 1.90 -3.19
N ASN A 146 -0.26 3.19 -2.94
CA ASN A 146 -0.65 4.19 -3.92
C ASN A 146 0.30 5.38 -3.77
N LEU A 147 1.30 5.47 -4.65
CA LEU A 147 2.49 6.30 -4.48
C LEU A 147 2.85 7.03 -5.78
N PRO A 148 3.58 8.17 -5.71
CA PRO A 148 3.94 8.94 -6.87
C PRO A 148 4.94 8.22 -7.78
N PHE A 149 4.71 8.30 -9.10
CA PHE A 149 5.62 7.78 -10.13
C PHE A 149 6.25 8.90 -10.94
N GLN A 150 5.48 9.67 -11.67
CA GLN A 150 5.95 10.78 -12.54
C GLN A 150 5.20 12.08 -12.22
N GLY A 151 5.82 13.21 -12.53
CA GLY A 151 5.18 14.52 -12.39
C GLY A 151 5.10 15.08 -10.96
N TYR A 152 5.64 14.35 -9.98
CA TYR A 152 5.62 14.72 -8.56
C TYR A 152 6.96 15.27 -8.04
N GLN A 153 7.72 15.98 -8.88
CA GLN A 153 9.10 16.42 -8.57
C GLN A 153 9.21 17.34 -7.35
N THR A 154 8.12 18.01 -6.98
CA THR A 154 8.08 18.94 -5.85
C THR A 154 7.18 18.45 -4.70
N HIS A 155 6.63 17.24 -4.80
CA HIS A 155 5.67 16.70 -3.83
C HIS A 155 6.37 16.02 -2.65
N GLY A 156 7.23 15.07 -2.92
CA GLY A 156 7.93 14.28 -1.92
C GLY A 156 9.43 14.20 -2.17
N LEU A 157 10.12 13.43 -1.35
CA LEU A 157 11.56 13.17 -1.47
C LEU A 157 11.85 12.09 -2.53
N VAL A 158 10.89 11.20 -2.77
CA VAL A 158 11.06 10.03 -3.62
C VAL A 158 9.87 9.86 -4.57
N ASN A 159 10.17 9.52 -5.81
CA ASN A 159 9.21 8.97 -6.76
C ASN A 159 9.56 7.51 -7.03
N TYR A 160 8.55 6.65 -7.09
CA TYR A 160 8.76 5.21 -7.24
C TYR A 160 8.71 4.77 -8.68
N THR A 161 9.51 3.78 -9.01
CA THR A 161 9.45 3.13 -10.32
C THR A 161 8.76 1.75 -10.22
N PRO A 162 8.15 1.24 -11.29
CA PRO A 162 7.62 -0.13 -11.33
C PRO A 162 8.65 -1.18 -10.89
N LYS A 163 9.91 -0.97 -11.27
CA LYS A 163 11.03 -1.86 -10.94
C LYS A 163 11.25 -1.98 -9.44
N PHE A 164 11.05 -0.91 -8.66
CA PHE A 164 11.20 -0.95 -7.22
C PHE A 164 10.27 -2.00 -6.59
N PHE A 165 8.97 -1.97 -6.93
CA PHE A 165 8.00 -2.92 -6.39
C PHE A 165 8.25 -4.35 -6.85
N TRP A 166 8.69 -4.50 -8.10
CA TRP A 166 9.09 -5.81 -8.60
C TRP A 166 10.27 -6.40 -7.80
N MET A 167 11.32 -5.60 -7.55
CA MET A 167 12.47 -6.03 -6.77
C MET A 167 12.09 -6.28 -5.30
N LEU A 168 11.21 -5.46 -4.73
CA LEU A 168 10.68 -5.64 -3.39
C LEU A 168 9.96 -7.00 -3.24
N CYS A 169 9.08 -7.34 -4.20
CA CYS A 169 8.40 -8.62 -4.25
C CYS A 169 9.38 -9.79 -4.36
N ARG A 170 10.33 -9.67 -5.27
CA ARG A 170 11.34 -10.71 -5.51
C ARG A 170 12.20 -10.97 -4.27
N SER A 171 12.66 -9.92 -3.60
CA SER A 171 13.53 -10.04 -2.43
C SER A 171 12.82 -10.67 -1.23
N ASN A 172 11.50 -10.44 -1.08
CA ASN A 172 10.72 -10.89 0.06
C ASN A 172 9.75 -12.03 -0.28
N GLU A 173 9.80 -12.55 -1.50
CA GLU A 173 8.89 -13.59 -2.01
C GLU A 173 7.40 -13.21 -1.83
N TYR A 174 7.07 -11.91 -1.96
CA TYR A 174 5.68 -11.49 -1.94
C TYR A 174 4.94 -11.98 -3.19
N GLU A 175 3.67 -12.27 -3.02
CA GLU A 175 2.80 -12.48 -4.16
C GLU A 175 2.36 -11.13 -4.72
N PHE A 176 2.58 -10.95 -6.00
CA PHE A 176 2.21 -9.74 -6.73
C PHE A 176 0.78 -9.91 -7.26
N LEU A 177 -0.19 -9.26 -6.61
CA LEU A 177 -1.60 -9.47 -6.92
C LEU A 177 -2.14 -8.49 -7.97
N ASP A 178 -1.75 -7.22 -7.87
CA ASP A 178 -2.19 -6.20 -8.80
C ASP A 178 -1.15 -5.09 -8.95
N PHE A 179 -1.15 -4.47 -10.14
CA PHE A 179 -0.32 -3.33 -10.46
C PHE A 179 -0.99 -2.46 -11.51
N SER A 180 -1.04 -1.16 -11.26
CA SER A 180 -1.49 -0.18 -12.24
C SER A 180 -0.68 1.10 -12.17
N ILE A 181 -0.52 1.76 -13.30
CA ILE A 181 -0.10 3.15 -13.36
C ILE A 181 -1.35 3.99 -13.55
N GLN A 182 -1.57 4.87 -12.59
CA GLN A 182 -2.71 5.77 -12.56
C GLN A 182 -2.33 7.07 -13.26
N TYR A 183 -2.88 7.32 -14.43
CA TYR A 183 -2.78 8.60 -15.10
C TYR A 183 -4.08 8.88 -15.86
N GLY A 184 -4.62 10.07 -15.66
CA GLY A 184 -5.88 10.45 -16.28
C GLY A 184 -7.04 9.50 -15.97
N GLU A 185 -8.10 9.62 -16.71
CA GLU A 185 -9.25 8.73 -16.73
C GLU A 185 -9.45 8.22 -18.17
N PRO A 186 -9.57 6.90 -18.41
CA PRO A 186 -9.51 5.78 -17.48
C PRO A 186 -8.07 5.35 -17.11
N GLU A 187 -7.92 4.68 -15.96
CA GLU A 187 -6.66 4.11 -15.53
C GLU A 187 -6.16 3.04 -16.52
N GLU A 188 -4.92 3.16 -16.99
CA GLU A 188 -4.27 2.07 -17.72
C GLU A 188 -3.59 1.10 -16.75
N ASN A 189 -3.95 -0.17 -16.87
CA ASN A 189 -3.28 -1.26 -16.15
C ASN A 189 -2.08 -1.74 -16.96
N ILE A 190 -0.90 -1.71 -16.35
CA ILE A 190 0.27 -2.39 -16.91
C ILE A 190 0.34 -3.77 -16.27
N HIS A 191 0.21 -4.79 -17.11
CA HIS A 191 0.23 -6.17 -16.64
C HIS A 191 1.60 -6.51 -16.02
N PRO A 192 1.65 -7.26 -14.91
CA PRO A 192 2.90 -7.68 -14.27
C PRO A 192 3.90 -8.35 -15.23
N ASP A 193 3.41 -9.10 -16.23
CA ASP A 193 4.25 -9.75 -17.24
C ASP A 193 5.07 -8.76 -18.07
N ILE A 194 4.57 -7.54 -18.30
CA ILE A 194 5.32 -6.51 -19.02
C ILE A 194 6.52 -6.08 -18.17
N ILE A 195 6.34 -5.92 -16.86
CA ILE A 195 7.42 -5.56 -15.94
C ILE A 195 8.46 -6.68 -15.88
N GLN A 196 8.00 -7.92 -15.80
CA GLN A 196 8.88 -9.08 -15.84
C GLN A 196 9.66 -9.17 -17.16
N SER A 197 9.00 -8.96 -18.29
CA SER A 197 9.64 -8.94 -19.61
C SER A 197 10.72 -7.87 -19.72
N ILE A 198 10.47 -6.66 -19.20
CA ILE A 198 11.44 -5.55 -19.18
C ILE A 198 12.68 -5.93 -18.37
N GLN A 199 12.50 -6.61 -17.26
CA GLN A 199 13.62 -7.02 -16.40
C GLN A 199 14.43 -8.17 -16.99
N LEU A 200 13.76 -9.14 -17.63
CA LEU A 200 14.43 -10.28 -18.26
C LEU A 200 15.19 -9.89 -19.53
N THR A 201 14.69 -8.91 -20.26
CA THR A 201 15.27 -8.53 -21.58
C THR A 201 16.15 -7.29 -21.51
N GLY A 202 16.11 -6.53 -20.40
CA GLY A 202 16.76 -5.22 -20.31
C GLY A 202 16.17 -4.16 -21.25
N ASN A 203 15.10 -4.48 -21.95
CA ASN A 203 14.44 -3.55 -22.85
C ASN A 203 13.74 -2.44 -22.06
N ARG A 204 13.86 -1.22 -22.56
CA ARG A 204 13.12 -0.09 -22.01
C ARG A 204 11.67 -0.18 -22.46
N VAL A 205 10.74 0.06 -21.54
CA VAL A 205 9.35 0.30 -21.94
C VAL A 205 9.34 1.51 -22.85
N PRO A 206 8.64 1.46 -24.00
CA PRO A 206 8.49 2.63 -24.83
C PRO A 206 7.93 3.80 -23.99
N THR A 207 8.71 4.85 -23.89
CA THR A 207 8.38 6.05 -23.08
C THR A 207 7.11 6.74 -23.56
N GLU A 208 6.71 6.51 -24.79
CA GLU A 208 5.48 7.04 -25.39
C GLU A 208 4.20 6.64 -24.63
N LYS A 209 4.24 5.48 -23.94
CA LYS A 209 3.14 5.03 -23.08
C LYS A 209 3.09 5.71 -21.70
N PHE A 210 4.14 6.43 -21.31
CA PHE A 210 4.28 7.03 -19.99
C PHE A 210 4.33 8.57 -20.01
N VAL A 211 3.93 9.19 -21.10
CA VAL A 211 3.94 10.65 -21.24
C VAL A 211 2.67 11.25 -20.63
N SER A 212 2.42 10.95 -19.36
CA SER A 212 1.52 11.77 -18.55
C SER A 212 2.32 12.80 -17.77
N THR A 213 1.78 13.99 -17.61
CA THR A 213 2.39 15.01 -16.78
C THR A 213 2.42 14.62 -15.31
N THR A 214 1.46 13.79 -14.88
CA THR A 214 1.35 13.32 -13.48
C THR A 214 0.78 11.91 -13.45
N SER A 215 1.47 10.98 -12.82
CA SER A 215 1.01 9.60 -12.67
C SER A 215 1.48 8.98 -11.37
N GLY A 216 0.61 8.15 -10.77
CA GLY A 216 0.89 7.35 -9.59
C GLY A 216 1.10 5.87 -9.91
N ILE A 217 1.70 5.14 -9.00
CA ILE A 217 1.74 3.67 -8.99
C ILE A 217 0.79 3.16 -7.92
N ARG A 218 -0.13 2.28 -8.33
CA ARG A 218 -0.91 1.47 -7.42
C ARG A 218 -0.45 0.02 -7.51
N THR A 219 -0.18 -0.60 -6.35
CA THR A 219 0.18 -2.01 -6.31
C THR A 219 -0.40 -2.69 -5.07
N LEU A 220 -0.76 -3.97 -5.22
CA LEU A 220 -1.25 -4.83 -4.16
C LEU A 220 -0.35 -6.06 -4.06
N LEU A 221 0.24 -6.23 -2.90
CA LEU A 221 1.18 -7.30 -2.58
C LEU A 221 0.64 -8.14 -1.42
N ARG A 222 0.91 -9.45 -1.42
CA ARG A 222 0.60 -10.33 -0.29
C ARG A 222 1.87 -10.87 0.34
N LYS A 223 2.01 -10.75 1.66
CA LYS A 223 3.09 -11.35 2.44
C LYS A 223 2.84 -12.85 2.60
N LYS A 224 3.69 -13.69 2.02
CA LYS A 224 3.50 -15.15 2.03
C LYS A 224 4.17 -15.86 3.19
N LYS A 225 5.22 -15.28 3.76
CA LYS A 225 6.10 -15.94 4.72
C LYS A 225 6.37 -15.06 5.95
N SER A 226 6.61 -15.73 7.08
CA SER A 226 7.16 -15.10 8.27
C SER A 226 8.69 -15.14 8.18
N SER A 227 9.27 -14.23 7.40
CA SER A 227 10.73 -14.06 7.28
C SER A 227 11.08 -12.61 7.60
N GLY A 228 12.33 -12.34 7.94
CA GLY A 228 12.81 -10.96 8.07
C GLY A 228 12.72 -10.21 6.73
N PHE A 229 12.57 -8.90 6.81
CA PHE A 229 12.55 -8.04 5.62
C PHE A 229 13.91 -8.06 4.91
N VAL A 230 13.87 -8.24 3.60
CA VAL A 230 15.04 -8.17 2.73
C VAL A 230 14.96 -6.95 1.84
N PRO A 231 15.91 -6.01 1.91
CA PRO A 231 15.94 -4.87 1.01
C PRO A 231 15.89 -5.27 -0.46
N PRO A 232 15.18 -4.51 -1.31
CA PRO A 232 15.15 -4.79 -2.74
C PRO A 232 16.56 -4.72 -3.33
N PHE A 233 16.90 -5.70 -4.15
CA PHE A 233 18.21 -5.80 -4.78
C PHE A 233 18.07 -5.83 -6.30
N ASP A 234 18.68 -4.87 -6.97
CA ASP A 234 18.75 -4.77 -8.43
C ASP A 234 20.07 -5.35 -8.96
N GLY A 235 20.20 -6.68 -8.95
CA GLY A 235 21.34 -7.36 -9.56
C GLY A 235 21.12 -7.68 -11.02
N HIS A 236 22.10 -7.40 -11.85
CA HIS A 236 22.14 -7.85 -13.23
C HIS A 236 22.31 -9.36 -13.30
N VAL A 237 21.20 -10.10 -13.23
CA VAL A 237 21.21 -11.50 -13.63
C VAL A 237 20.14 -11.70 -14.66
N LEU A 238 20.56 -11.64 -15.90
CA LEU A 238 19.77 -12.01 -17.06
C LEU A 238 19.34 -13.48 -16.91
N GLY A 239 18.05 -13.73 -16.80
CA GLY A 239 17.47 -15.05 -16.99
C GLY A 239 17.20 -15.89 -15.76
N GLU A 240 17.65 -15.55 -14.56
CA GLU A 240 17.32 -16.31 -13.36
C GLU A 240 16.61 -15.45 -12.29
N LEU A 241 15.46 -15.89 -11.83
CA LEU A 241 14.78 -15.35 -10.65
C LEU A 241 15.67 -15.40 -9.37
N ASN A 242 16.73 -16.18 -9.42
CA ASN A 242 17.66 -16.46 -8.33
C ASN A 242 18.94 -15.62 -8.33
N GLY A 243 19.02 -14.55 -9.11
CA GLY A 243 20.23 -13.75 -9.27
C GLY A 243 20.61 -12.85 -8.09
N ILE A 244 20.08 -13.07 -6.92
CA ILE A 244 20.54 -12.43 -5.69
C ILE A 244 21.75 -13.22 -5.19
N PRO A 245 22.88 -12.56 -4.90
CA PRO A 245 24.05 -13.28 -4.38
C PRO A 245 23.66 -14.13 -3.15
N PRO A 246 24.08 -15.40 -3.05
CA PRO A 246 23.69 -16.28 -1.96
C PRO A 246 23.97 -15.72 -0.56
N ASN A 247 24.95 -14.82 -0.45
CA ASN A 247 25.32 -14.18 0.81
C ASN A 247 24.51 -12.90 1.11
N TYR A 248 23.71 -12.41 0.18
CA TYR A 248 22.90 -11.21 0.40
C TYR A 248 21.82 -11.43 1.45
N TYR A 249 21.13 -12.56 1.39
CA TYR A 249 20.11 -12.94 2.35
C TYR A 249 20.68 -13.26 3.74
N LYS A 250 21.86 -13.87 3.84
CA LYS A 250 22.49 -14.21 5.11
C LYS A 250 22.70 -13.04 6.06
N LYS A 251 22.72 -11.83 5.55
CA LYS A 251 22.83 -10.61 6.37
C LYS A 251 21.52 -10.25 7.08
N TYR A 252 20.40 -10.84 6.69
CA TYR A 252 19.05 -10.50 7.16
C TYR A 252 18.34 -11.70 7.77
N GLU A 253 19.01 -12.86 7.85
CA GLU A 253 18.56 -14.05 8.58
C GLU A 253 18.95 -13.92 10.07
N THR A 254 18.38 -12.93 10.79
CA THR A 254 18.58 -12.78 12.26
C THR A 254 17.25 -12.89 12.98
#